data_6a103baacd2b95440ecc9b8ef290d812
#
_entry.id   6a103baacd2b95440ecc9b8ef290d812
#
_cell.length_a   1.000
_cell.length_b   1.000
_cell.length_c   1.000
_cell.angle_alpha   90.00
_cell.angle_beta   90.00
_cell.angle_gamma   90.00
#
_symmetry.space_group_name_H-M   'P 1'
#
loop_
_entity.id
_entity.type
_entity.pdbx_description
1 polymer ?
#
loop_
_entity_poly.entity_id
_entity_poly.type
_entity_poly.pdbx_seq_one_letter_code
_entity_poly.pdbx_strand_id
1 'polypeptide(L)'
;ALQVATAKGLREKGYSLNEIADKMGFANDSSVRSLLNETSENRMNQAKATADVLRKLIEEKGMIDVGTGVERELGVSKEKLNQALYMLELEGYPIYGGGVPQVTNPGKQTNIKVICPPGTEHKDIYDFENVHSVRDYISYDNGESFRKSFEYPASMDSKRLQIRYADQGGVDKDGVIELRRGVKDLSLGDSHYAQVRIMVDGTHYLKGMAVYSDNMPDGVDVIFNTNKKSGTPTKDVLKKIKDDPDNPFGSLIKEHGGQSYYDDPKGKYTDPVTGKKQSLSLINKRAEEGDWGEWSKTLPSQFLSKQSLTLIKKQLGLAKADKQAEYDEICSLTNPTVKKALLKSFADDCDAAAVHLQAAALPRQKYQVILPLTTIKDNEVYAPNYKDGETVALIRYPHGGTFEIPILKVNNKLAEGKSVLGNTPADAIGINKKNADRLSGADFDGDTVMVIPCNSTKSKVKITSTSPLKGLEGFDTKDAYGGTVKKDADGVDHYYRNGKEYKIMRNTQTEMGKVSNLITDMTLKGATQDELARAVRHSMVVICLLYTSPSPRDSTSS
;
A
#
# COMPACT_ATOMS: atom_id res chain seq x y z
N ALA A 1 -16.80 8.93 4.49
CA ALA A 1 -17.84 9.96 4.68
C ALA A 1 -18.60 10.25 3.40
N LEU A 2 -17.96 10.53 2.25
CA LEU A 2 -18.69 10.79 0.99
C LEU A 2 -19.55 9.60 0.57
N GLN A 3 -18.98 8.40 0.57
CA GLN A 3 -19.74 7.21 0.18
C GLN A 3 -20.98 7.04 1.05
N VAL A 4 -20.86 7.31 2.36
CA VAL A 4 -22.02 7.28 3.28
C VAL A 4 -23.05 8.36 2.91
N ALA A 5 -22.59 9.59 2.70
CA ALA A 5 -23.48 10.71 2.32
C ALA A 5 -24.16 10.46 0.97
N THR A 6 -23.40 9.94 0.00
CA THR A 6 -23.93 9.59 -1.32
C THR A 6 -24.96 8.46 -1.23
N ALA A 7 -24.66 7.40 -0.47
CA ALA A 7 -25.60 6.29 -0.27
C ALA A 7 -26.88 6.77 0.43
N LYS A 8 -26.78 7.60 1.48
CA LYS A 8 -27.93 8.20 2.16
C LYS A 8 -28.75 9.07 1.23
N GLY A 9 -28.12 9.97 0.48
CA GLY A 9 -28.79 10.86 -0.46
C GLY A 9 -29.51 10.11 -1.58
N LEU A 10 -28.93 9.03 -2.08
CA LEU A 10 -29.59 8.16 -3.06
C LEU A 10 -30.78 7.40 -2.44
N ARG A 11 -30.63 6.96 -1.18
CA ARG A 11 -31.71 6.28 -0.47
C ARG A 11 -32.91 7.21 -0.21
N GLU A 12 -32.63 8.45 0.18
CA GLU A 12 -33.68 9.49 0.37
C GLU A 12 -34.43 9.81 -0.93
N LYS A 13 -33.76 9.69 -2.07
CA LYS A 13 -34.37 9.83 -3.41
C LYS A 13 -35.16 8.59 -3.85
N GLY A 14 -35.26 7.57 -3.00
CA GLY A 14 -36.10 6.39 -3.24
C GLY A 14 -35.43 5.26 -4.01
N TYR A 15 -34.12 5.32 -4.28
CA TYR A 15 -33.40 4.22 -4.95
C TYR A 15 -33.31 2.99 -4.04
N SER A 16 -33.46 1.81 -4.65
CA SER A 16 -33.24 0.53 -3.97
C SER A 16 -31.77 0.31 -3.65
N LEU A 17 -31.46 -0.60 -2.71
CA LEU A 17 -30.07 -0.90 -2.35
C LEU A 17 -29.24 -1.39 -3.54
N ASN A 18 -29.83 -2.20 -4.41
CA ASN A 18 -29.18 -2.68 -5.63
C ASN A 18 -28.89 -1.56 -6.63
N GLU A 19 -29.86 -0.65 -6.83
CA GLU A 19 -29.66 0.52 -7.69
C GLU A 19 -28.59 1.47 -7.13
N ILE A 20 -28.52 1.64 -5.82
CA ILE A 20 -27.46 2.40 -5.16
C ILE A 20 -26.11 1.73 -5.36
N ALA A 21 -26.04 0.41 -5.19
CA ALA A 21 -24.82 -0.35 -5.44
C ALA A 21 -24.33 -0.17 -6.88
N ASP A 22 -25.22 -0.27 -7.84
CA ASP A 22 -24.89 -0.07 -9.27
C ASP A 22 -24.40 1.37 -9.54
N LYS A 23 -25.07 2.37 -8.98
CA LYS A 23 -24.69 3.79 -9.13
C LYS A 23 -23.35 4.13 -8.47
N MET A 24 -23.04 3.48 -7.36
CA MET A 24 -21.80 3.68 -6.61
C MET A 24 -20.66 2.75 -7.06
N GLY A 25 -20.93 1.85 -8.01
CA GLY A 25 -19.93 0.91 -8.52
C GLY A 25 -19.59 -0.24 -7.58
N PHE A 26 -20.52 -0.63 -6.71
CA PHE A 26 -20.37 -1.79 -5.84
C PHE A 26 -20.87 -3.08 -6.50
N ALA A 27 -20.26 -4.20 -6.12
CA ALA A 27 -20.62 -5.50 -6.66
C ALA A 27 -22.01 -6.01 -6.23
N ASN A 28 -22.46 -5.58 -5.05
CA ASN A 28 -23.75 -5.99 -4.46
C ASN A 28 -24.24 -4.96 -3.44
N ASP A 29 -25.44 -5.18 -2.94
CA ASP A 29 -26.09 -4.30 -1.98
C ASP A 29 -25.52 -4.37 -0.55
N SER A 30 -24.69 -5.37 -0.24
CA SER A 30 -24.12 -5.51 1.11
C SER A 30 -23.20 -4.36 1.48
N SER A 31 -22.44 -3.84 0.52
CA SER A 31 -21.62 -2.64 0.71
C SER A 31 -22.48 -1.42 1.03
N VAL A 32 -23.62 -1.28 0.37
CA VAL A 32 -24.57 -0.19 0.64
C VAL A 32 -25.19 -0.32 2.03
N ARG A 33 -25.58 -1.53 2.42
CA ARG A 33 -26.08 -1.80 3.79
C ARG A 33 -25.06 -1.42 4.85
N SER A 34 -23.78 -1.78 4.62
CA SER A 34 -22.68 -1.41 5.52
C SER A 34 -22.52 0.11 5.63
N LEU A 35 -22.64 0.84 4.53
CA LEU A 35 -22.56 2.31 4.53
C LEU A 35 -23.75 3.00 5.24
N LEU A 36 -24.92 2.37 5.21
CA LEU A 36 -26.15 2.91 5.81
C LEU A 36 -26.35 2.50 7.27
N ASN A 37 -25.49 1.64 7.82
CA ASN A 37 -25.62 1.18 9.19
C ASN A 37 -25.09 2.21 10.22
N GLU A 38 -25.45 2.01 11.49
CA GLU A 38 -25.08 2.88 12.62
C GLU A 38 -23.56 3.01 12.80
N THR A 39 -22.80 1.95 12.53
CA THR A 39 -21.31 1.97 12.63
C THR A 39 -20.71 2.95 11.64
N SER A 40 -21.21 2.98 10.40
CA SER A 40 -20.77 3.95 9.39
C SER A 40 -21.12 5.38 9.78
N GLU A 41 -22.27 5.59 10.40
CA GLU A 41 -22.68 6.90 10.92
C GLU A 41 -21.78 7.36 12.07
N ASN A 42 -21.46 6.49 13.01
CA ASN A 42 -20.54 6.79 14.10
C ASN A 42 -19.13 7.14 13.58
N ARG A 43 -18.63 6.41 12.59
CA ARG A 43 -17.36 6.73 11.92
C ARG A 43 -17.39 8.11 11.26
N MET A 44 -18.49 8.45 10.62
CA MET A 44 -18.69 9.77 10.00
C MET A 44 -18.69 10.88 11.06
N ASN A 45 -19.38 10.68 12.19
CA ASN A 45 -19.42 11.65 13.28
C ASN A 45 -18.03 11.87 13.91
N GLN A 46 -17.23 10.82 14.04
CA GLN A 46 -15.85 10.93 14.52
C GLN A 46 -14.94 11.68 13.54
N ALA A 47 -15.11 11.45 12.24
CA ALA A 47 -14.39 12.19 11.21
C ALA A 47 -14.80 13.66 11.19
N LYS A 48 -16.07 13.96 11.47
CA LYS A 48 -16.59 15.33 11.59
C LYS A 48 -15.93 16.11 12.71
N ALA A 49 -15.71 15.51 13.87
CA ALA A 49 -14.99 16.15 14.97
C ALA A 49 -13.54 16.54 14.58
N THR A 50 -12.84 15.67 13.85
CA THR A 50 -11.51 15.99 13.31
C THR A 50 -11.57 17.12 12.27
N ALA A 51 -12.59 17.12 11.40
CA ALA A 51 -12.80 18.20 10.44
C ALA A 51 -13.05 19.54 11.13
N ASP A 52 -13.80 19.57 12.22
CA ASP A 52 -14.07 20.78 12.99
C ASP A 52 -12.81 21.38 13.59
N VAL A 53 -11.90 20.54 14.11
CA VAL A 53 -10.58 20.98 14.63
C VAL A 53 -9.73 21.59 13.50
N LEU A 54 -9.62 20.91 12.37
CA LEU A 54 -8.85 21.41 11.23
C LEU A 54 -9.45 22.69 10.64
N ARG A 55 -10.76 22.77 10.51
CA ARG A 55 -11.44 23.98 10.02
C ARG A 55 -11.10 25.19 10.88
N LYS A 56 -11.16 25.03 12.20
CA LYS A 56 -10.80 26.08 13.14
C LYS A 56 -9.35 26.52 12.97
N LEU A 57 -8.42 25.59 12.83
CA LEU A 57 -6.99 25.88 12.58
C LEU A 57 -6.79 26.62 11.26
N ILE A 58 -7.48 26.22 10.19
CA ILE A 58 -7.40 26.88 8.88
C ILE A 58 -7.93 28.31 8.95
N GLU A 59 -9.07 28.50 9.60
CA GLU A 59 -9.68 29.82 9.78
C GLU A 59 -8.80 30.77 10.61
N GLU A 60 -8.11 30.26 11.61
CA GLU A 60 -7.24 31.06 12.49
C GLU A 60 -5.84 31.32 11.88
N LYS A 61 -5.30 30.37 11.12
CA LYS A 61 -3.87 30.34 10.74
C LYS A 61 -3.61 30.28 9.23
N GLY A 62 -4.58 29.92 8.45
CA GLY A 62 -4.44 29.79 7.01
C GLY A 62 -4.06 28.37 6.56
N MET A 63 -3.01 28.22 5.77
CA MET A 63 -2.58 26.94 5.22
C MET A 63 -1.97 26.03 6.29
N ILE A 64 -2.45 24.78 6.35
CA ILE A 64 -2.01 23.78 7.34
C ILE A 64 -1.44 22.55 6.62
N ASP A 65 -0.23 22.14 6.98
CA ASP A 65 0.37 20.89 6.52
C ASP A 65 -0.38 19.70 7.14
N VAL A 66 -0.96 18.88 6.28
CA VAL A 66 -1.69 17.65 6.63
C VAL A 66 -1.03 16.40 6.02
N GLY A 67 0.25 16.48 5.76
CA GLY A 67 1.07 15.39 5.26
C GLY A 67 1.28 14.26 6.26
N THR A 68 2.24 13.40 5.94
CA THR A 68 2.54 12.19 6.72
C THR A 68 2.84 12.52 8.19
N GLY A 69 2.18 11.84 9.09
CA GLY A 69 2.36 11.97 10.53
C GLY A 69 1.37 12.90 11.23
N VAL A 70 0.61 13.70 10.50
CA VAL A 70 -0.39 14.62 11.09
C VAL A 70 -1.51 13.86 11.80
N GLU A 71 -1.89 12.69 11.31
CA GLU A 71 -2.86 11.83 12.00
C GLU A 71 -2.42 11.49 13.43
N ARG A 72 -1.13 11.33 13.64
CA ARG A 72 -0.55 11.07 14.97
C ARG A 72 -0.67 12.29 15.88
N GLU A 73 -0.36 13.46 15.37
CA GLU A 73 -0.50 14.73 16.11
C GLU A 73 -1.96 15.01 16.50
N LEU A 74 -2.89 14.63 15.64
CA LEU A 74 -4.33 14.77 15.90
C LEU A 74 -4.93 13.64 16.76
N GLY A 75 -4.15 12.59 17.02
CA GLY A 75 -4.62 11.43 17.78
C GLY A 75 -5.72 10.61 17.05
N VAL A 76 -5.70 10.58 15.72
CA VAL A 76 -6.70 9.90 14.91
C VAL A 76 -6.07 8.90 13.95
N SER A 77 -6.86 7.99 13.41
CA SER A 77 -6.41 7.10 12.33
C SER A 77 -6.22 7.88 11.02
N LYS A 78 -5.37 7.38 10.15
CA LYS A 78 -5.19 7.94 8.80
C LYS A 78 -6.50 7.96 8.02
N GLU A 79 -7.32 6.94 8.19
CA GLU A 79 -8.63 6.86 7.56
C GLU A 79 -9.57 7.99 8.03
N LYS A 80 -9.62 8.25 9.34
CA LYS A 80 -10.41 9.38 9.90
C LYS A 80 -9.89 10.71 9.41
N LEU A 81 -8.56 10.89 9.36
CA LEU A 81 -7.98 12.11 8.81
C LEU A 81 -8.37 12.29 7.35
N ASN A 82 -8.26 11.26 6.53
CA ASN A 82 -8.65 11.34 5.12
C ASN A 82 -10.14 11.64 4.94
N GLN A 83 -11.00 11.05 5.76
CA GLN A 83 -12.44 11.36 5.75
C GLN A 83 -12.71 12.81 6.16
N ALA A 84 -12.04 13.31 7.19
CA ALA A 84 -12.16 14.70 7.64
C ALA A 84 -11.67 15.68 6.56
N LEU A 85 -10.53 15.42 5.95
CA LEU A 85 -9.99 16.22 4.85
C LEU A 85 -10.95 16.25 3.65
N TYR A 86 -11.55 15.11 3.36
CA TYR A 86 -12.53 15.02 2.29
C TYR A 86 -13.78 15.87 2.58
N MET A 87 -14.29 15.85 3.82
CA MET A 87 -15.41 16.71 4.23
C MET A 87 -15.07 18.19 4.04
N LEU A 88 -13.86 18.60 4.43
CA LEU A 88 -13.41 19.99 4.28
C LEU A 88 -13.25 20.39 2.81
N GLU A 89 -12.76 19.48 1.98
CA GLU A 89 -12.64 19.72 0.54
C GLU A 89 -14.02 19.96 -0.10
N LEU A 90 -15.04 19.19 0.30
CA LEU A 90 -16.43 19.42 -0.12
C LEU A 90 -16.99 20.76 0.35
N GLU A 91 -16.52 21.28 1.48
CA GLU A 91 -16.90 22.60 1.99
C GLU A 91 -16.18 23.76 1.28
N GLY A 92 -15.24 23.46 0.38
CA GLY A 92 -14.49 24.45 -0.39
C GLY A 92 -13.09 24.76 0.11
N TYR A 93 -12.54 23.98 1.04
CA TYR A 93 -11.15 24.09 1.49
C TYR A 93 -10.26 23.23 0.55
N PRO A 94 -9.48 23.84 -0.37
CA PRO A 94 -8.70 23.08 -1.31
C PRO A 94 -7.53 22.37 -0.63
N ILE A 95 -7.22 21.17 -1.12
CA ILE A 95 -6.07 20.37 -0.69
C ILE A 95 -5.12 20.21 -1.86
N TYR A 96 -3.89 20.69 -1.68
CA TYR A 96 -2.85 20.60 -2.69
C TYR A 96 -1.70 19.73 -2.19
N GLY A 97 -1.15 18.93 -3.10
CA GLY A 97 0.06 18.15 -2.88
C GLY A 97 1.18 18.60 -3.79
N GLY A 98 2.41 18.39 -3.37
CA GLY A 98 3.56 18.70 -4.20
C GLY A 98 4.84 18.12 -3.66
N GLY A 99 5.86 18.01 -4.52
CA GLY A 99 7.20 17.63 -4.14
C GLY A 99 8.05 18.85 -3.83
N VAL A 100 8.74 18.84 -2.69
CA VAL A 100 9.69 19.88 -2.30
C VAL A 100 11.08 19.31 -2.13
N PRO A 101 12.13 20.03 -2.55
CA PRO A 101 13.51 19.59 -2.35
C PRO A 101 13.83 19.43 -0.87
N GLN A 102 14.50 18.33 -0.51
CA GLN A 102 15.02 18.16 0.83
C GLN A 102 16.31 18.99 1.02
N VAL A 103 16.34 19.80 2.06
CA VAL A 103 17.54 20.61 2.40
C VAL A 103 18.68 19.72 2.87
N THR A 104 18.36 18.67 3.64
CA THR A 104 19.34 17.75 4.24
C THR A 104 19.85 16.67 3.28
N ASN A 105 19.12 16.39 2.21
CA ASN A 105 19.47 15.38 1.20
C ASN A 105 19.34 15.96 -0.22
N PRO A 106 20.36 16.63 -0.72
CA PRO A 106 20.32 17.20 -2.08
C PRO A 106 19.96 16.14 -3.14
N GLY A 107 18.99 16.44 -3.98
CA GLY A 107 18.49 15.54 -5.03
C GLY A 107 17.36 14.61 -4.61
N LYS A 108 16.95 14.62 -3.35
CA LYS A 108 15.71 13.98 -2.87
C LYS A 108 14.59 15.00 -2.71
N GLN A 109 13.37 14.52 -2.85
CA GLN A 109 12.16 15.31 -2.63
C GLN A 109 11.37 14.77 -1.44
N THR A 110 10.67 15.66 -0.76
CA THR A 110 9.65 15.33 0.23
C THR A 110 8.30 15.74 -0.34
N ASN A 111 7.33 14.85 -0.28
CA ASN A 111 5.96 15.17 -0.66
C ASN A 111 5.29 15.94 0.48
N ILE A 112 4.69 17.07 0.14
CA ILE A 112 3.85 17.84 1.05
C ILE A 112 2.38 17.70 0.65
N LYS A 113 1.50 17.83 1.63
CA LYS A 113 0.05 17.87 1.45
C LYS A 113 -0.50 18.97 2.35
N VAL A 114 -1.12 19.97 1.78
CA VAL A 114 -1.54 21.18 2.49
C VAL A 114 -3.03 21.41 2.25
N ILE A 115 -3.78 21.59 3.34
CA ILE A 115 -5.17 22.08 3.28
C ILE A 115 -5.19 23.59 3.46
N CYS A 116 -5.98 24.28 2.67
CA CYS A 116 -5.89 25.72 2.50
C CYS A 116 -7.25 26.40 2.68
N PRO A 117 -7.25 27.70 3.02
CA PRO A 117 -8.46 28.51 2.97
C PRO A 117 -9.07 28.52 1.55
N PRO A 118 -10.40 28.73 1.41
CA PRO A 118 -11.03 28.89 0.12
C PRO A 118 -10.36 30.00 -0.72
N GLY A 119 -10.17 29.75 -2.01
CA GLY A 119 -9.53 30.69 -2.92
C GLY A 119 -8.01 30.64 -3.01
N THR A 120 -7.34 29.76 -2.25
CA THR A 120 -5.91 29.50 -2.35
C THR A 120 -5.59 28.77 -3.64
N GLU A 121 -4.53 29.20 -4.32
CA GLU A 121 -4.04 28.54 -5.54
C GLU A 121 -2.94 27.51 -5.20
N HIS A 122 -2.74 26.51 -6.07
CA HIS A 122 -1.72 25.47 -5.84
C HIS A 122 -0.32 26.04 -5.64
N LYS A 123 0.06 27.08 -6.36
CA LYS A 123 1.37 27.73 -6.22
C LYS A 123 1.63 28.30 -4.81
N ASP A 124 0.58 28.63 -4.07
CA ASP A 124 0.71 29.28 -2.76
C ASP A 124 1.26 28.35 -1.68
N ILE A 125 1.14 27.01 -1.84
CA ILE A 125 1.68 26.04 -0.89
C ILE A 125 3.22 26.01 -0.86
N TYR A 126 3.87 26.57 -1.85
CA TYR A 126 5.34 26.66 -1.90
C TYR A 126 5.90 27.88 -1.20
N ASP A 127 5.06 28.74 -0.71
CA ASP A 127 5.40 29.81 0.24
C ASP A 127 5.40 29.23 1.66
N PHE A 128 6.50 28.58 2.01
CA PHE A 128 6.61 27.76 3.23
C PHE A 128 6.48 28.57 4.51
N GLU A 129 6.74 29.87 4.48
CA GLU A 129 6.58 30.76 5.64
C GLU A 129 5.10 30.87 6.05
N ASN A 130 4.19 30.65 5.11
CA ASN A 130 2.74 30.73 5.36
C ASN A 130 2.11 29.33 5.55
N VAL A 131 2.86 28.25 5.50
CA VAL A 131 2.39 26.89 5.79
C VAL A 131 2.72 26.53 7.22
N HIS A 132 1.68 26.28 8.01
CA HIS A 132 1.80 26.01 9.44
C HIS A 132 1.66 24.52 9.75
N SER A 133 2.36 24.07 10.79
CA SER A 133 2.24 22.71 11.30
C SER A 133 1.12 22.61 12.33
N VAL A 134 0.37 21.52 12.34
CA VAL A 134 -0.58 21.19 13.41
C VAL A 134 0.12 21.18 14.77
N ARG A 135 1.39 20.80 14.84
CA ARG A 135 2.21 20.78 16.06
C ARG A 135 2.30 22.14 16.75
N ASP A 136 2.28 23.21 15.99
CA ASP A 136 2.39 24.57 16.52
C ASP A 136 1.18 24.96 17.39
N TYR A 137 0.07 24.22 17.28
CA TYR A 137 -1.20 24.55 17.92
C TYR A 137 -1.75 23.48 18.85
N ILE A 138 -1.28 22.27 18.71
CA ILE A 138 -1.66 21.16 19.58
C ILE A 138 -0.51 20.98 20.58
N SER A 139 -0.78 21.33 21.84
CA SER A 139 0.15 21.05 22.94
C SER A 139 0.27 19.54 23.10
N TYR A 140 1.28 18.99 22.44
CA TYR A 140 1.43 17.56 22.31
C TYR A 140 2.91 17.19 22.44
N ASP A 141 3.21 16.32 23.38
CA ASP A 141 4.56 15.82 23.59
C ASP A 141 4.93 14.65 22.66
N ASN A 142 4.24 14.55 21.54
CA ASN A 142 4.44 13.53 20.51
C ASN A 142 4.32 12.09 21.03
N GLY A 143 3.42 11.87 21.98
CA GLY A 143 3.21 10.58 22.62
C GLY A 143 4.26 10.19 23.66
N GLU A 144 5.17 11.09 24.00
CA GLU A 144 6.24 10.81 24.95
C GLU A 144 5.68 10.48 26.35
N SER A 145 4.67 11.22 26.82
CA SER A 145 3.98 10.92 28.07
C SER A 145 3.31 9.55 28.03
N PHE A 146 2.71 9.19 26.89
CA PHE A 146 2.12 7.88 26.68
C PHE A 146 3.18 6.78 26.72
N ARG A 147 4.30 6.94 26.02
CA ARG A 147 5.42 5.97 26.01
C ARG A 147 6.02 5.76 27.39
N LYS A 148 6.15 6.80 28.18
CA LYS A 148 6.63 6.72 29.56
C LYS A 148 5.66 6.02 30.50
N SER A 149 4.35 6.14 30.24
CA SER A 149 3.32 5.49 31.04
C SER A 149 3.16 4.01 30.74
N PHE A 150 3.56 3.58 29.53
CA PHE A 150 3.52 2.21 29.06
C PHE A 150 4.93 1.77 28.62
N GLU A 151 5.18 0.48 28.69
CA GLU A 151 6.33 -0.16 28.04
C GLU A 151 6.05 -0.31 26.54
N TYR A 152 6.07 0.79 25.84
CA TYR A 152 5.68 0.90 24.44
C TYR A 152 6.88 0.70 23.48
N PRO A 153 6.66 -0.04 22.37
CA PRO A 153 5.56 -0.97 22.13
C PRO A 153 5.67 -2.23 22.98
N ALA A 154 4.53 -2.84 23.31
CA ALA A 154 4.51 -4.09 24.05
C ALA A 154 5.19 -5.21 23.26
N SER A 155 5.97 -6.05 23.97
CA SER A 155 6.75 -7.12 23.35
C SER A 155 6.20 -8.50 23.73
N MET A 156 6.15 -9.40 22.76
CA MET A 156 5.74 -10.79 22.96
C MET A 156 6.94 -11.65 23.35
N ASP A 157 6.73 -12.59 24.27
CA ASP A 157 7.71 -13.64 24.55
C ASP A 157 7.77 -14.62 23.37
N SER A 158 8.96 -14.90 22.87
CA SER A 158 9.19 -15.83 21.76
C SER A 158 8.72 -17.27 22.03
N LYS A 159 8.51 -17.65 23.29
CA LYS A 159 7.90 -18.95 23.63
C LYS A 159 6.47 -19.11 23.12
N ARG A 160 5.77 -18.02 22.88
CA ARG A 160 4.43 -18.00 22.29
C ARG A 160 4.43 -18.10 20.76
N LEU A 161 5.60 -17.96 20.14
CA LEU A 161 5.80 -17.90 18.70
C LEU A 161 6.31 -19.23 18.15
N GLN A 162 5.70 -19.68 17.06
CA GLN A 162 6.21 -20.75 16.21
C GLN A 162 6.50 -20.20 14.81
N ILE A 163 7.67 -20.53 14.27
CA ILE A 163 8.00 -20.27 12.87
C ILE A 163 7.59 -21.49 12.06
N ARG A 164 6.77 -21.30 11.03
CA ARG A 164 6.49 -22.31 10.03
C ARG A 164 7.38 -22.06 8.82
N TYR A 165 8.41 -22.90 8.68
CA TYR A 165 9.41 -22.81 7.60
C TYR A 165 8.85 -23.29 6.26
N ALA A 166 9.58 -22.99 5.17
CA ALA A 166 9.17 -23.33 3.81
C ALA A 166 8.84 -24.82 3.62
N ASP A 167 9.69 -25.70 4.14
CA ASP A 167 9.54 -27.16 4.09
C ASP A 167 8.43 -27.70 5.03
N GLN A 168 7.86 -26.85 5.88
CA GLN A 168 6.73 -27.14 6.76
C GLN A 168 5.40 -26.55 6.25
N GLY A 169 5.37 -26.07 5.03
CA GLY A 169 4.21 -25.43 4.42
C GLY A 169 4.14 -23.91 4.58
N GLY A 170 5.16 -23.27 5.15
CA GLY A 170 5.20 -21.82 5.31
C GLY A 170 5.24 -21.04 4.00
N VAL A 171 5.77 -21.64 2.95
CA VAL A 171 5.83 -21.02 1.62
C VAL A 171 4.46 -20.71 1.03
N ASP A 172 3.44 -21.53 1.32
CA ASP A 172 2.08 -21.34 0.79
C ASP A 172 1.36 -20.13 1.42
N LYS A 173 1.86 -19.67 2.55
CA LYS A 173 1.32 -18.54 3.32
C LYS A 173 2.40 -17.51 3.67
N ASP A 174 3.45 -17.43 2.88
CA ASP A 174 4.61 -16.58 3.15
C ASP A 174 4.23 -15.14 3.52
N GLY A 175 4.62 -14.72 4.73
CA GLY A 175 4.32 -13.40 5.27
C GLY A 175 3.04 -13.33 6.11
N VAL A 176 2.25 -14.40 6.24
CA VAL A 176 1.06 -14.42 7.09
C VAL A 176 1.43 -14.71 8.54
N ILE A 177 0.82 -13.96 9.43
CA ILE A 177 0.86 -14.13 10.88
C ILE A 177 -0.46 -14.74 11.33
N GLU A 178 -0.44 -16.02 11.72
CA GLU A 178 -1.63 -16.70 12.24
C GLU A 178 -1.74 -16.48 13.74
N LEU A 179 -2.90 -16.01 14.19
CA LEU A 179 -3.18 -15.68 15.59
C LEU A 179 -4.16 -16.67 16.19
N ARG A 180 -3.90 -17.08 17.42
CA ARG A 180 -4.87 -17.84 18.21
C ARG A 180 -6.08 -16.98 18.51
N ARG A 181 -7.26 -17.49 18.16
CA ARG A 181 -8.53 -16.81 18.44
C ARG A 181 -8.80 -16.74 19.95
N GLY A 182 -9.33 -15.61 20.41
CA GLY A 182 -9.72 -15.42 21.81
C GLY A 182 -8.60 -15.00 22.76
N VAL A 183 -7.38 -14.76 22.27
CA VAL A 183 -6.28 -14.20 23.07
C VAL A 183 -6.39 -12.67 23.09
N LYS A 184 -6.55 -12.09 24.26
CA LYS A 184 -6.89 -10.67 24.42
C LYS A 184 -5.84 -9.72 23.85
N ASP A 185 -4.56 -9.96 24.09
CA ASP A 185 -3.46 -9.13 23.63
C ASP A 185 -3.09 -9.33 22.14
N LEU A 186 -3.78 -10.24 21.45
CA LEU A 186 -3.63 -10.55 20.02
C LEU A 186 -4.93 -10.37 19.24
N SER A 187 -5.89 -9.64 19.80
CA SER A 187 -7.16 -9.38 19.14
C SER A 187 -7.02 -8.36 18.00
N LEU A 188 -7.64 -8.66 16.87
CA LEU A 188 -7.81 -7.75 15.75
C LEU A 188 -9.10 -6.90 15.85
N GLY A 189 -9.80 -6.98 16.98
CA GLY A 189 -11.12 -6.38 17.17
C GLY A 189 -12.16 -7.08 16.30
N ASP A 190 -12.96 -6.29 15.59
CA ASP A 190 -13.99 -6.81 14.68
C ASP A 190 -13.45 -7.20 13.31
N SER A 191 -12.16 -7.00 13.06
CA SER A 191 -11.52 -7.31 11.78
C SER A 191 -11.12 -8.77 11.70
N HIS A 192 -11.27 -9.38 10.52
CA HIS A 192 -10.80 -10.73 10.23
C HIS A 192 -9.31 -10.78 9.90
N TYR A 193 -8.76 -9.68 9.41
CA TYR A 193 -7.36 -9.53 9.01
C TYR A 193 -6.87 -8.11 9.26
N ALA A 194 -5.59 -7.95 9.43
CA ALA A 194 -4.93 -6.63 9.49
C ALA A 194 -3.45 -6.76 9.14
N GLN A 195 -2.88 -5.71 8.54
CA GLN A 195 -1.44 -5.61 8.40
C GLN A 195 -0.84 -5.10 9.70
N VAL A 196 0.04 -5.88 10.31
CA VAL A 196 0.52 -5.64 11.67
C VAL A 196 2.04 -5.75 11.80
N ARG A 197 2.52 -5.19 12.89
CA ARG A 197 3.84 -5.44 13.46
C ARG A 197 3.65 -5.97 14.87
N ILE A 198 4.43 -6.98 15.25
CA ILE A 198 4.46 -7.55 16.60
C ILE A 198 5.91 -7.61 17.07
N MET A 199 6.23 -6.90 18.13
CA MET A 199 7.56 -6.96 18.75
C MET A 199 7.74 -8.30 19.47
N VAL A 200 8.93 -8.88 19.36
CA VAL A 200 9.29 -10.16 19.96
C VAL A 200 10.57 -9.98 20.77
N ASP A 201 10.53 -10.40 22.04
CA ASP A 201 11.66 -10.35 22.99
C ASP A 201 12.36 -8.97 23.08
N GLY A 202 11.65 -7.90 22.75
CA GLY A 202 12.15 -6.54 22.80
C GLY A 202 13.23 -6.18 21.77
N THR A 203 13.63 -7.10 20.90
CA THR A 203 14.78 -6.95 20.00
C THR A 203 14.45 -7.08 18.50
N HIS A 204 13.40 -7.83 18.20
CA HIS A 204 12.99 -8.13 16.83
C HIS A 204 11.48 -7.91 16.67
N TYR A 205 10.99 -7.94 15.45
CA TYR A 205 9.57 -7.85 15.19
C TYR A 205 9.14 -8.71 14.00
N LEU A 206 7.88 -9.14 14.07
CA LEU A 206 7.15 -9.74 12.95
C LEU A 206 6.54 -8.63 12.10
N LYS A 207 6.57 -8.84 10.80
CA LYS A 207 5.86 -8.02 9.82
C LYS A 207 5.00 -8.93 8.96
N GLY A 208 3.72 -8.64 8.83
CA GLY A 208 2.86 -9.40 7.91
C GLY A 208 1.38 -9.11 8.04
N MET A 209 0.61 -9.90 7.32
CA MET A 209 -0.85 -9.91 7.44
C MET A 209 -1.26 -10.88 8.53
N ALA A 210 -1.90 -10.36 9.56
CA ALA A 210 -2.46 -11.17 10.64
C ALA A 210 -3.85 -11.68 10.25
N VAL A 211 -4.08 -12.96 10.50
CA VAL A 211 -5.37 -13.65 10.39
C VAL A 211 -5.55 -14.58 11.57
N TYR A 212 -6.78 -14.91 11.91
CA TYR A 212 -7.04 -15.94 12.93
C TYR A 212 -6.88 -17.34 12.37
N SER A 213 -6.41 -18.26 13.22
CA SER A 213 -6.32 -19.68 12.92
C SER A 213 -6.92 -20.50 14.07
N ASP A 214 -7.67 -21.54 13.72
CA ASP A 214 -8.24 -22.49 14.69
C ASP A 214 -7.32 -23.71 14.90
N ASN A 215 -6.22 -23.83 14.14
CA ASN A 215 -5.26 -24.94 14.20
C ASN A 215 -3.95 -24.49 14.85
N MET A 216 -4.05 -24.05 16.11
CA MET A 216 -2.87 -23.62 16.86
C MET A 216 -2.39 -24.74 17.79
N PRO A 217 -1.08 -25.08 17.76
CA PRO A 217 -0.51 -26.01 18.75
C PRO A 217 -0.61 -25.49 20.18
N ASP A 218 -0.63 -26.39 21.17
CA ASP A 218 -0.65 -26.01 22.57
C ASP A 218 0.53 -25.09 22.92
N GLY A 219 0.25 -24.01 23.66
CA GLY A 219 1.25 -23.02 24.07
C GLY A 219 1.71 -22.06 22.98
N VAL A 220 1.25 -22.21 21.75
CA VAL A 220 1.56 -21.33 20.63
C VAL A 220 0.38 -20.43 20.33
N ASP A 221 0.59 -19.11 20.43
CA ASP A 221 -0.43 -18.11 20.16
C ASP A 221 -0.26 -17.43 18.80
N VAL A 222 0.96 -17.49 18.24
CA VAL A 222 1.32 -16.89 16.96
C VAL A 222 2.14 -17.86 16.13
N ILE A 223 1.74 -18.06 14.87
CA ILE A 223 2.53 -18.76 13.85
C ILE A 223 2.91 -17.78 12.77
N PHE A 224 4.22 -17.64 12.52
CA PHE A 224 4.72 -16.85 11.41
C PHE A 224 5.15 -17.76 10.26
N ASN A 225 4.59 -17.54 9.08
CA ASN A 225 4.90 -18.28 7.87
C ASN A 225 6.01 -17.60 7.09
N THR A 226 7.04 -18.36 6.73
CA THR A 226 8.21 -17.86 6.00
C THR A 226 8.59 -18.77 4.84
N ASN A 227 9.24 -18.20 3.84
CA ASN A 227 9.85 -18.94 2.72
C ASN A 227 11.26 -19.45 3.04
N LYS A 228 11.77 -19.16 4.23
CA LYS A 228 13.10 -19.62 4.65
C LYS A 228 13.07 -21.09 5.07
N LYS A 229 14.20 -21.78 4.86
CA LYS A 229 14.34 -23.21 5.18
C LYS A 229 14.43 -23.43 6.70
N SER A 230 13.98 -24.59 7.13
CA SER A 230 14.18 -25.08 8.50
C SER A 230 15.65 -25.01 8.92
N GLY A 231 15.89 -24.66 10.18
CA GLY A 231 17.22 -24.44 10.71
C GLY A 231 17.72 -22.99 10.59
N THR A 232 17.03 -22.13 9.86
CA THR A 232 17.28 -20.69 9.90
C THR A 232 16.97 -20.17 11.30
N PRO A 233 17.92 -19.52 12.00
CA PRO A 233 17.67 -18.99 13.35
C PRO A 233 16.51 -18.00 13.35
N THR A 234 15.72 -18.01 14.43
CA THR A 234 14.55 -17.10 14.58
C THR A 234 14.93 -15.63 14.37
N LYS A 235 16.08 -15.20 14.89
CA LYS A 235 16.59 -13.83 14.71
C LYS A 235 16.84 -13.43 13.24
N ASP A 236 17.07 -14.42 12.35
CA ASP A 236 17.32 -14.18 10.92
C ASP A 236 16.02 -14.27 10.10
N VAL A 237 14.98 -14.87 10.68
CA VAL A 237 13.61 -14.87 10.12
C VAL A 237 12.88 -13.56 10.45
N LEU A 238 13.04 -13.09 11.67
CA LEU A 238 12.45 -11.84 12.14
C LEU A 238 13.28 -10.63 11.69
N LYS A 239 12.66 -9.46 11.73
CA LYS A 239 13.34 -8.20 11.48
C LYS A 239 13.84 -7.60 12.79
N LYS A 240 15.07 -7.08 12.78
CA LYS A 240 15.61 -6.35 13.93
C LYS A 240 14.91 -5.00 14.07
N ILE A 241 14.54 -4.62 15.31
CA ILE A 241 13.97 -3.30 15.57
C ILE A 241 14.97 -2.19 15.22
N LYS A 242 14.45 -1.06 14.78
CA LYS A 242 15.25 0.11 14.45
C LYS A 242 15.62 0.88 15.72
N ASP A 243 16.77 1.52 15.70
CA ASP A 243 17.20 2.44 16.74
C ASP A 243 16.56 3.83 16.54
N ASP A 244 15.24 3.83 16.56
CA ASP A 244 14.39 5.00 16.41
C ASP A 244 13.15 4.81 17.29
N PRO A 245 13.05 5.51 18.44
CA PRO A 245 11.91 5.35 19.34
C PRO A 245 10.56 5.65 18.71
N ASP A 246 10.53 6.53 17.70
CA ASP A 246 9.31 6.87 16.97
C ASP A 246 8.91 5.84 15.92
N ASN A 247 9.91 5.11 15.38
CA ASN A 247 9.72 4.15 14.30
C ASN A 247 10.49 2.83 14.54
N PRO A 248 10.27 2.13 15.67
CA PRO A 248 11.04 0.92 15.98
C PRO A 248 10.84 -0.19 14.97
N PHE A 249 9.74 -0.17 14.23
CA PHE A 249 9.42 -1.14 13.17
C PHE A 249 9.80 -0.66 11.76
N GLY A 250 10.52 0.42 11.63
CA GLY A 250 10.88 1.01 10.33
C GLY A 250 9.70 1.61 9.56
N SER A 251 8.54 1.76 10.20
CA SER A 251 7.35 2.41 9.68
C SER A 251 6.65 3.16 10.79
N LEU A 252 5.93 4.23 10.46
CA LEU A 252 5.20 5.02 11.44
C LEU A 252 4.16 4.16 12.16
N ILE A 253 4.19 4.19 13.49
CA ILE A 253 3.15 3.64 14.34
C ILE A 253 2.25 4.79 14.76
N LYS A 254 0.96 4.59 14.60
CA LYS A 254 -0.02 5.56 15.06
C LYS A 254 -0.33 5.30 16.52
N GLU A 255 -0.13 6.29 17.39
CA GLU A 255 -0.36 6.16 18.83
C GLU A 255 -1.78 5.74 19.16
N HIS A 256 -2.78 6.29 18.47
CA HIS A 256 -4.17 5.97 18.72
C HIS A 256 -4.84 5.13 17.63
N GLY A 257 -4.27 5.07 16.44
CA GLY A 257 -4.83 4.31 15.32
C GLY A 257 -4.05 3.06 14.94
N GLY A 258 -2.77 2.99 15.29
CA GLY A 258 -1.88 1.86 15.00
C GLY A 258 -1.71 0.93 16.17
N GLN A 259 -1.55 1.46 17.39
CA GLN A 259 -1.49 0.68 18.62
C GLN A 259 -2.88 0.24 19.04
N SER A 260 -3.07 -1.06 19.24
CA SER A 260 -4.30 -1.62 19.76
C SER A 260 -4.25 -1.76 21.28
N TYR A 261 -5.44 -1.79 21.89
CA TYR A 261 -5.65 -1.97 23.33
C TYR A 261 -6.64 -3.09 23.57
N TYR A 262 -6.61 -3.66 24.76
CA TYR A 262 -7.62 -4.60 25.22
C TYR A 262 -8.06 -4.29 26.64
N ASP A 263 -9.28 -4.63 26.99
CA ASP A 263 -9.82 -4.44 28.34
C ASP A 263 -9.07 -5.30 29.35
N ASP A 264 -8.48 -4.65 30.34
CA ASP A 264 -7.74 -5.29 31.42
C ASP A 264 -8.03 -4.57 32.74
N PRO A 265 -8.65 -5.22 33.74
CA PRO A 265 -8.92 -4.61 35.05
C PRO A 265 -7.67 -4.08 35.76
N LYS A 266 -6.51 -4.61 35.43
CA LYS A 266 -5.20 -4.20 35.95
C LYS A 266 -4.47 -3.24 35.02
N GLY A 267 -5.10 -2.85 33.91
CA GLY A 267 -4.52 -1.99 32.90
C GLY A 267 -4.13 -0.62 33.43
N LYS A 268 -3.11 -0.05 32.84
CA LYS A 268 -2.59 1.27 33.21
C LYS A 268 -3.30 2.42 32.52
N TYR A 269 -3.95 2.16 31.39
CA TYR A 269 -4.67 3.17 30.62
C TYR A 269 -6.17 3.12 30.93
N THR A 270 -6.77 4.29 31.13
CA THR A 270 -8.23 4.39 31.27
C THR A 270 -8.79 4.99 29.99
N ASP A 271 -9.68 4.25 29.33
CA ASP A 271 -10.38 4.73 28.14
C ASP A 271 -11.23 5.96 28.53
N PRO A 272 -10.99 7.14 27.91
CA PRO A 272 -11.71 8.36 28.27
C PRO A 272 -13.20 8.32 27.92
N VAL A 273 -13.61 7.42 27.01
CA VAL A 273 -15.00 7.30 26.56
C VAL A 273 -15.76 6.30 27.43
N THR A 274 -15.18 5.12 27.65
CA THR A 274 -15.85 4.01 28.35
C THR A 274 -15.54 3.95 29.84
N GLY A 275 -14.49 4.63 30.30
CA GLY A 275 -13.98 4.57 31.67
C GLY A 275 -13.34 3.23 32.05
N LYS A 276 -13.19 2.31 31.11
CA LYS A 276 -12.59 1.01 31.35
C LYS A 276 -11.07 1.07 31.38
N LYS A 277 -10.47 0.26 32.26
CA LYS A 277 -9.02 0.07 32.26
C LYS A 277 -8.59 -0.85 31.14
N GLN A 278 -7.49 -0.47 30.50
CA GLN A 278 -6.94 -1.15 29.33
C GLN A 278 -5.44 -1.37 29.45
N SER A 279 -4.95 -2.37 28.73
CA SER A 279 -3.53 -2.63 28.53
C SER A 279 -3.18 -2.58 27.03
N LEU A 280 -1.88 -2.38 26.72
CA LEU A 280 -1.39 -2.42 25.37
C LEU A 280 -1.54 -3.82 24.78
N SER A 281 -2.13 -3.91 23.61
CA SER A 281 -2.08 -5.09 22.78
C SER A 281 -0.68 -5.27 22.16
N LEU A 282 -0.37 -6.50 21.75
CA LEU A 282 0.80 -6.81 20.94
C LEU A 282 0.62 -6.35 19.47
N ILE A 283 -0.61 -6.03 19.08
CA ILE A 283 -0.95 -5.63 17.72
C ILE A 283 -0.66 -4.15 17.48
N ASN A 284 0.27 -3.89 16.57
CA ASN A 284 0.55 -2.58 16.04
C ASN A 284 0.14 -2.56 14.57
N LYS A 285 -0.95 -1.87 14.24
CA LYS A 285 -1.41 -1.72 12.87
C LYS A 285 -0.50 -0.75 12.15
N ARG A 286 -0.09 -1.13 10.95
CA ARG A 286 0.79 -0.32 10.14
C ARG A 286 0.07 0.90 9.57
N ALA A 287 0.79 2.04 9.53
CA ALA A 287 0.47 3.10 8.60
C ALA A 287 0.81 2.66 7.18
N GLU A 288 0.01 3.03 6.19
CA GLU A 288 0.28 2.70 4.77
C GLU A 288 1.66 3.20 4.35
N GLU A 289 2.42 2.33 3.68
CA GLU A 289 3.64 2.70 2.98
C GLU A 289 3.30 2.97 1.50
N GLY A 290 3.75 4.11 1.00
CA GLY A 290 3.59 4.47 -0.41
C GLY A 290 2.22 5.09 -0.74
N ASP A 291 2.16 5.61 -1.93
CA ASP A 291 0.98 6.31 -2.46
C ASP A 291 0.13 5.37 -3.31
N TRP A 292 -0.47 4.39 -2.64
CA TRP A 292 -1.27 3.35 -3.28
C TRP A 292 -2.49 3.91 -4.02
N GLY A 293 -3.04 5.02 -3.55
CA GLY A 293 -4.14 5.71 -4.22
C GLY A 293 -3.73 6.24 -5.59
N GLU A 294 -2.52 6.76 -5.73
CA GLU A 294 -1.99 7.20 -7.01
C GLU A 294 -1.59 6.03 -7.91
N TRP A 295 -0.98 4.99 -7.36
CA TRP A 295 -0.59 3.81 -8.12
C TRP A 295 -1.80 3.03 -8.67
N SER A 296 -2.91 3.03 -7.94
CA SER A 296 -4.15 2.40 -8.43
C SER A 296 -4.74 3.11 -9.65
N LYS A 297 -4.34 4.32 -9.93
CA LYS A 297 -4.77 5.09 -11.10
C LYS A 297 -3.92 4.84 -12.34
N THR A 298 -2.82 4.11 -12.24
CA THR A 298 -1.91 3.86 -13.36
C THR A 298 -2.03 2.44 -13.89
N LEU A 299 -2.06 2.30 -15.21
CA LEU A 299 -2.04 1.02 -15.90
C LEU A 299 -0.82 0.94 -16.81
N PRO A 300 -0.21 -0.24 -16.94
CA PRO A 300 0.87 -0.45 -17.89
C PRO A 300 0.42 -0.19 -19.33
N SER A 301 1.28 0.42 -20.12
CA SER A 301 1.00 0.70 -21.53
C SER A 301 0.66 -0.54 -22.35
N GLN A 302 1.24 -1.69 -22.03
CA GLN A 302 0.91 -2.98 -22.62
C GLN A 302 -0.56 -3.37 -22.48
N PHE A 303 -1.14 -3.06 -21.34
CA PHE A 303 -2.55 -3.30 -21.08
C PHE A 303 -3.42 -2.42 -21.99
N LEU A 304 -3.08 -1.13 -22.09
CA LEU A 304 -3.84 -0.17 -22.87
C LEU A 304 -3.77 -0.43 -24.39
N SER A 305 -2.65 -0.96 -24.89
CA SER A 305 -2.50 -1.27 -26.32
C SER A 305 -3.51 -2.30 -26.85
N LYS A 306 -4.12 -3.08 -25.98
CA LYS A 306 -5.15 -4.08 -26.32
C LYS A 306 -6.59 -3.58 -26.13
N GLN A 307 -6.77 -2.35 -25.66
CA GLN A 307 -8.08 -1.76 -25.45
C GLN A 307 -8.66 -1.15 -26.72
N SER A 308 -9.94 -0.77 -26.70
CA SER A 308 -10.57 -0.07 -27.81
C SER A 308 -9.87 1.26 -28.10
N LEU A 309 -9.81 1.64 -29.37
CA LEU A 309 -9.19 2.89 -29.79
C LEU A 309 -9.79 4.13 -29.10
N THR A 310 -11.10 4.10 -28.85
CA THR A 310 -11.81 5.16 -28.12
C THR A 310 -11.31 5.30 -26.69
N LEU A 311 -11.14 4.18 -25.99
CA LEU A 311 -10.62 4.17 -24.62
C LEU A 311 -9.17 4.67 -24.58
N ILE A 312 -8.33 4.19 -25.49
CA ILE A 312 -6.92 4.59 -25.61
C ILE A 312 -6.81 6.11 -25.84
N LYS A 313 -7.56 6.65 -26.81
CA LYS A 313 -7.54 8.09 -27.12
C LYS A 313 -8.00 8.93 -25.92
N LYS A 314 -9.02 8.50 -25.22
CA LYS A 314 -9.50 9.17 -24.00
C LYS A 314 -8.42 9.20 -22.91
N GLN A 315 -7.77 8.07 -22.65
CA GLN A 315 -6.71 7.96 -21.65
C GLN A 315 -5.49 8.82 -21.98
N LEU A 316 -5.03 8.76 -23.22
CA LEU A 316 -3.92 9.58 -23.71
C LEU A 316 -4.24 11.09 -23.63
N GLY A 317 -5.46 11.47 -23.98
CA GLY A 317 -5.91 12.86 -23.90
C GLY A 317 -5.92 13.38 -22.46
N LEU A 318 -6.39 12.60 -21.52
CA LEU A 318 -6.39 12.95 -20.09
C LEU A 318 -4.97 13.07 -19.54
N ALA A 319 -4.11 12.08 -19.82
CA ALA A 319 -2.71 12.11 -19.37
C ALA A 319 -1.96 13.33 -19.94
N LYS A 320 -2.15 13.65 -21.20
CA LYS A 320 -1.56 14.82 -21.82
C LYS A 320 -2.05 16.13 -21.20
N ALA A 321 -3.35 16.24 -20.95
CA ALA A 321 -3.95 17.44 -20.33
C ALA A 321 -3.45 17.63 -18.89
N ASP A 322 -3.37 16.57 -18.11
CA ASP A 322 -2.87 16.62 -16.74
C ASP A 322 -1.39 17.04 -16.69
N LYS A 323 -0.56 16.48 -17.56
CA LYS A 323 0.86 16.84 -17.64
C LYS A 323 1.08 18.27 -18.13
N GLN A 324 0.26 18.75 -19.06
CA GLN A 324 0.34 20.15 -19.51
C GLN A 324 -0.05 21.12 -18.39
N ALA A 325 -1.13 20.81 -17.64
CA ALA A 325 -1.55 21.61 -16.50
C ALA A 325 -0.47 21.66 -15.40
N GLU A 326 0.13 20.53 -15.08
CA GLU A 326 1.23 20.44 -14.10
C GLU A 326 2.45 21.26 -14.54
N TYR A 327 2.84 21.18 -15.82
CA TYR A 327 3.93 21.97 -16.39
C TYR A 327 3.65 23.47 -16.29
N ASP A 328 2.46 23.91 -16.69
CA ASP A 328 2.07 25.32 -16.65
C ASP A 328 2.09 25.86 -15.22
N GLU A 329 1.66 25.05 -14.27
CA GLU A 329 1.66 25.38 -12.84
C GLU A 329 3.07 25.51 -12.28
N ILE A 330 3.97 24.58 -12.59
CA ILE A 330 5.38 24.67 -12.22
C ILE A 330 6.04 25.90 -12.83
N CYS A 331 5.73 26.22 -14.08
CA CYS A 331 6.25 27.42 -14.75
C CYS A 331 5.77 28.73 -14.11
N SER A 332 4.63 28.72 -13.45
CA SER A 332 4.08 29.88 -12.74
C SER A 332 4.77 30.18 -11.41
N LEU A 333 5.57 29.26 -10.87
CA LEU A 333 6.25 29.43 -9.59
C LEU A 333 7.28 30.56 -9.63
N THR A 334 7.33 31.34 -8.58
CA THR A 334 8.23 32.49 -8.44
C THR A 334 9.59 32.12 -7.83
N ASN A 335 9.67 31.05 -7.03
CA ASN A 335 10.91 30.59 -6.41
C ASN A 335 11.77 29.80 -7.42
N PRO A 336 12.95 30.32 -7.84
CA PRO A 336 13.75 29.70 -8.90
C PRO A 336 14.29 28.31 -8.52
N THR A 337 14.64 28.10 -7.26
CA THR A 337 15.20 26.84 -6.78
C THR A 337 14.16 25.74 -6.78
N VAL A 338 12.97 26.03 -6.24
CA VAL A 338 11.82 25.11 -6.23
C VAL A 338 11.39 24.81 -7.66
N LYS A 339 11.25 25.83 -8.49
CA LYS A 339 10.87 25.69 -9.90
C LYS A 339 11.82 24.76 -10.66
N LYS A 340 13.15 24.99 -10.54
CA LYS A 340 14.16 24.15 -11.18
C LYS A 340 14.10 22.69 -10.73
N ALA A 341 13.95 22.46 -9.42
CA ALA A 341 13.85 21.11 -8.88
C ALA A 341 12.59 20.39 -9.34
N LEU A 342 11.45 21.09 -9.34
CA LEU A 342 10.18 20.53 -9.82
C LEU A 342 10.16 20.27 -11.30
N LEU A 343 10.77 21.12 -12.14
CA LEU A 343 10.92 20.88 -13.58
C LEU A 343 11.75 19.62 -13.86
N LYS A 344 12.81 19.39 -13.08
CA LYS A 344 13.61 18.18 -13.21
C LYS A 344 12.80 16.93 -12.84
N SER A 345 12.10 16.97 -11.72
CA SER A 345 11.20 15.89 -11.29
C SER A 345 10.08 15.67 -12.31
N PHE A 346 9.51 16.73 -12.83
CA PHE A 346 8.48 16.65 -13.86
C PHE A 346 8.96 15.93 -15.12
N ALA A 347 10.19 16.19 -15.57
CA ALA A 347 10.76 15.47 -16.71
C ALA A 347 10.88 13.97 -16.44
N ASP A 348 11.37 13.58 -15.26
CA ASP A 348 11.44 12.17 -14.84
C ASP A 348 10.05 11.54 -14.75
N ASP A 349 9.06 12.26 -14.23
CA ASP A 349 7.67 11.81 -14.12
C ASP A 349 6.98 11.68 -15.48
N CYS A 350 7.31 12.55 -16.45
CA CYS A 350 6.81 12.41 -17.83
C CYS A 350 7.35 11.14 -18.50
N ASP A 351 8.62 10.83 -18.30
CA ASP A 351 9.22 9.60 -18.81
C ASP A 351 8.56 8.35 -18.17
N ALA A 352 8.30 8.40 -16.87
CA ALA A 352 7.55 7.34 -16.17
C ALA A 352 6.10 7.26 -16.65
N ALA A 353 5.42 8.38 -16.86
CA ALA A 353 4.03 8.43 -17.32
C ALA A 353 3.85 7.93 -18.75
N ALA A 354 4.87 8.03 -19.60
CA ALA A 354 4.86 7.44 -20.94
C ALA A 354 4.72 5.89 -20.89
N VAL A 355 5.17 5.29 -19.79
CA VAL A 355 5.07 3.84 -19.55
C VAL A 355 3.77 3.44 -18.88
N HIS A 356 3.24 4.30 -18.01
CA HIS A 356 2.10 4.03 -17.15
C HIS A 356 1.05 5.12 -17.35
N LEU A 357 0.14 4.89 -18.29
CA LEU A 357 -0.97 5.81 -18.52
C LEU A 357 -1.98 5.71 -17.37
N GLN A 358 -2.49 6.86 -16.92
CA GLN A 358 -3.54 6.87 -15.92
C GLN A 358 -4.75 6.07 -16.38
N ALA A 359 -5.14 5.09 -15.59
CA ALA A 359 -6.40 4.40 -15.75
C ALA A 359 -7.51 5.29 -15.18
N ALA A 360 -7.89 6.34 -15.90
CA ALA A 360 -9.08 7.06 -15.51
C ALA A 360 -10.28 6.12 -15.68
N ALA A 361 -10.85 5.74 -14.54
CA ALA A 361 -12.18 5.14 -14.45
C ALA A 361 -12.41 3.86 -15.27
N LEU A 362 -11.57 2.86 -15.12
CA LEU A 362 -12.05 1.51 -15.44
C LEU A 362 -13.17 1.16 -14.45
N PRO A 363 -14.34 0.74 -14.93
CA PRO A 363 -15.48 0.49 -14.06
C PRO A 363 -15.15 -0.54 -12.98
N ARG A 364 -15.44 -0.19 -11.72
CA ARG A 364 -15.34 -1.09 -10.57
C ARG A 364 -13.95 -1.65 -10.27
N GLN A 365 -12.90 -1.01 -10.80
CA GLN A 365 -11.55 -1.36 -10.38
C GLN A 365 -11.33 -0.99 -8.91
N LYS A 366 -10.70 -1.89 -8.16
CA LYS A 366 -10.36 -1.67 -6.76
C LYS A 366 -8.98 -2.21 -6.44
N TYR A 367 -8.33 -1.51 -5.55
CA TYR A 367 -7.07 -1.92 -4.97
C TYR A 367 -7.32 -2.82 -3.76
N GLN A 368 -6.75 -4.03 -3.75
CA GLN A 368 -7.05 -5.06 -2.76
C GLN A 368 -5.77 -5.71 -2.23
N VAL A 369 -5.71 -5.95 -0.93
CA VAL A 369 -4.68 -6.79 -0.31
C VAL A 369 -4.93 -8.25 -0.68
N ILE A 370 -3.88 -9.01 -0.94
CA ILE A 370 -3.97 -10.45 -1.18
C ILE A 370 -3.74 -11.25 0.10
N LEU A 371 -4.60 -12.23 0.31
CA LEU A 371 -4.49 -13.21 1.39
C LEU A 371 -4.50 -14.64 0.84
N PRO A 372 -3.76 -15.58 1.45
CA PRO A 372 -3.66 -16.93 0.93
C PRO A 372 -4.88 -17.77 1.27
N LEU A 373 -5.37 -18.48 0.28
CA LEU A 373 -6.33 -19.56 0.44
C LEU A 373 -5.74 -20.85 -0.12
N THR A 374 -5.88 -21.95 0.61
CA THR A 374 -5.27 -23.23 0.25
C THR A 374 -6.21 -24.16 -0.52
N THR A 375 -7.52 -23.96 -0.37
CA THR A 375 -8.57 -24.81 -1.00
C THR A 375 -9.13 -24.20 -2.29
N ILE A 376 -8.72 -22.99 -2.65
CA ILE A 376 -9.16 -22.33 -3.87
C ILE A 376 -8.45 -22.89 -5.11
N LYS A 377 -9.18 -22.99 -6.21
CA LYS A 377 -8.60 -23.45 -7.49
C LYS A 377 -7.70 -22.40 -8.12
N ASP A 378 -6.79 -22.86 -9.00
CA ASP A 378 -5.81 -21.97 -9.67
C ASP A 378 -6.46 -20.91 -10.58
N ASN A 379 -7.68 -21.13 -11.04
CA ASN A 379 -8.42 -20.21 -11.91
C ASN A 379 -9.47 -19.39 -11.14
N GLU A 380 -9.46 -19.43 -9.83
CA GLU A 380 -10.46 -18.76 -8.98
C GLU A 380 -9.86 -17.75 -8.02
N VAL A 381 -10.69 -16.80 -7.61
CA VAL A 381 -10.41 -15.80 -6.58
C VAL A 381 -11.62 -15.65 -5.67
N TYR A 382 -11.37 -15.54 -4.37
CA TYR A 382 -12.40 -15.14 -3.40
C TYR A 382 -12.43 -13.61 -3.32
N ALA A 383 -13.48 -13.00 -3.84
CA ALA A 383 -13.59 -11.55 -3.97
C ALA A 383 -15.03 -11.07 -3.79
N PRO A 384 -15.54 -10.99 -2.54
CA PRO A 384 -16.94 -10.65 -2.27
C PRO A 384 -17.38 -9.25 -2.70
N ASN A 385 -16.44 -8.34 -2.99
CA ASN A 385 -16.76 -7.04 -3.60
C ASN A 385 -17.22 -7.16 -5.05
N TYR A 386 -17.12 -8.35 -5.65
CA TYR A 386 -17.52 -8.66 -7.00
C TYR A 386 -18.54 -9.81 -7.00
N LYS A 387 -19.33 -9.90 -8.06
CA LYS A 387 -20.36 -10.95 -8.18
C LYS A 387 -19.72 -12.33 -8.33
N ASP A 388 -20.30 -13.34 -7.69
CA ASP A 388 -19.92 -14.72 -7.88
C ASP A 388 -20.00 -15.10 -9.36
N GLY A 389 -18.97 -15.76 -9.89
CA GLY A 389 -18.85 -16.11 -11.30
C GLY A 389 -18.35 -15.01 -12.23
N GLU A 390 -18.16 -13.79 -11.75
CA GLU A 390 -17.59 -12.69 -12.53
C GLU A 390 -16.10 -12.96 -12.83
N THR A 391 -15.62 -12.47 -13.98
CA THR A 391 -14.21 -12.57 -14.34
C THR A 391 -13.48 -11.29 -13.98
N VAL A 392 -12.36 -11.44 -13.32
CA VAL A 392 -11.48 -10.32 -12.92
C VAL A 392 -10.04 -10.59 -13.32
N ALA A 393 -9.30 -9.54 -13.62
CA ALA A 393 -7.85 -9.55 -13.77
C ALA A 393 -7.19 -8.99 -12.51
N LEU A 394 -6.07 -9.57 -12.12
CA LEU A 394 -5.23 -9.07 -11.04
C LEU A 394 -3.94 -8.50 -11.63
N ILE A 395 -3.62 -7.27 -11.24
CA ILE A 395 -2.40 -6.59 -11.69
C ILE A 395 -1.66 -6.06 -10.47
N ARG A 396 -0.44 -6.55 -10.27
CA ARG A 396 0.48 -6.00 -9.28
C ARG A 396 1.46 -5.06 -9.97
N TYR A 397 1.59 -3.86 -9.43
CA TYR A 397 2.57 -2.90 -9.91
C TYR A 397 3.90 -3.04 -9.13
N PRO A 398 5.07 -2.93 -9.79
CA PRO A 398 5.28 -2.94 -11.23
C PRO A 398 5.20 -4.35 -11.82
N HIS A 399 4.79 -4.49 -13.08
CA HIS A 399 4.74 -5.79 -13.75
C HIS A 399 5.44 -5.77 -15.13
N GLY A 400 5.92 -6.93 -15.54
CA GLY A 400 6.68 -7.09 -16.77
C GLY A 400 5.84 -7.28 -18.03
N GLY A 401 4.59 -7.73 -17.92
CA GLY A 401 3.76 -7.96 -19.09
C GLY A 401 2.53 -8.83 -18.84
N THR A 402 1.86 -9.21 -19.92
CA THR A 402 0.61 -9.99 -19.89
C THR A 402 0.76 -11.39 -19.28
N PHE A 403 1.98 -11.91 -19.21
CA PHE A 403 2.31 -13.19 -18.57
C PHE A 403 2.25 -13.12 -17.03
N GLU A 404 2.19 -11.93 -16.44
CA GLU A 404 2.04 -11.69 -15.00
C GLU A 404 0.63 -11.25 -14.61
N ILE A 405 -0.34 -11.39 -15.50
CA ILE A 405 -1.74 -11.01 -15.25
C ILE A 405 -2.59 -12.27 -15.16
N PRO A 406 -2.91 -12.77 -13.96
CA PRO A 406 -3.90 -13.82 -13.82
C PRO A 406 -5.30 -13.29 -14.12
N ILE A 407 -6.06 -14.05 -14.93
CA ILE A 407 -7.47 -13.84 -15.20
C ILE A 407 -8.22 -14.91 -14.43
N LEU A 408 -9.02 -14.51 -13.45
CA LEU A 408 -9.61 -15.40 -12.48
C LEU A 408 -11.14 -15.24 -12.44
N LYS A 409 -11.81 -16.34 -12.10
CA LYS A 409 -13.24 -16.36 -11.85
C LYS A 409 -13.52 -16.18 -10.37
N VAL A 410 -14.43 -15.29 -10.03
CA VAL A 410 -14.84 -15.04 -8.65
C VAL A 410 -15.64 -16.23 -8.12
N ASN A 411 -15.17 -16.82 -7.02
CA ASN A 411 -15.86 -17.85 -6.25
C ASN A 411 -16.04 -17.36 -4.80
N ASN A 412 -17.20 -16.83 -4.49
CA ASN A 412 -17.55 -16.30 -3.18
C ASN A 412 -18.22 -17.34 -2.25
N LYS A 413 -18.32 -18.58 -2.70
CA LYS A 413 -18.94 -19.68 -1.93
C LYS A 413 -17.95 -20.48 -1.10
N LEU A 414 -16.66 -20.19 -1.24
CA LEU A 414 -15.59 -20.93 -0.59
C LEU A 414 -15.63 -20.73 0.92
N ALA A 415 -15.78 -21.82 1.69
CA ALA A 415 -15.85 -21.77 3.16
C ALA A 415 -14.57 -21.21 3.79
N GLU A 416 -13.39 -21.56 3.27
CA GLU A 416 -12.11 -21.03 3.73
C GLU A 416 -12.04 -19.51 3.53
N GLY A 417 -12.49 -18.99 2.38
CA GLY A 417 -12.55 -17.56 2.14
C GLY A 417 -13.42 -16.81 3.15
N LYS A 418 -14.59 -17.37 3.48
CA LYS A 418 -15.48 -16.79 4.48
C LYS A 418 -14.86 -16.81 5.90
N SER A 419 -14.12 -17.86 6.22
CA SER A 419 -13.44 -17.99 7.51
C SER A 419 -12.26 -17.03 7.66
N VAL A 420 -11.43 -16.89 6.62
CA VAL A 420 -10.19 -16.08 6.65
C VAL A 420 -10.48 -14.60 6.43
N LEU A 421 -11.26 -14.25 5.42
CA LEU A 421 -11.51 -12.86 5.04
C LEU A 421 -12.85 -12.31 5.56
N GLY A 422 -13.77 -13.18 5.95
CA GLY A 422 -15.15 -12.79 6.23
C GLY A 422 -16.02 -12.74 4.98
N ASN A 423 -17.31 -12.45 5.18
CA ASN A 423 -18.29 -12.38 4.10
C ASN A 423 -18.26 -11.05 3.31
N THR A 424 -17.72 -10.01 3.91
CA THR A 424 -17.71 -8.64 3.36
C THR A 424 -16.38 -7.93 3.59
N PRO A 425 -15.24 -8.49 3.13
CA PRO A 425 -13.96 -7.80 3.22
C PRO A 425 -14.02 -6.52 2.38
N ALA A 426 -13.58 -5.41 2.97
CA ALA A 426 -13.64 -4.11 2.31
C ALA A 426 -12.53 -3.93 1.26
N ASP A 427 -11.36 -4.51 1.50
CA ASP A 427 -10.11 -4.20 0.81
C ASP A 427 -9.18 -5.41 0.62
N ALA A 428 -9.72 -6.62 0.70
CA ALA A 428 -8.93 -7.84 0.56
C ALA A 428 -9.61 -8.87 -0.35
N ILE A 429 -8.77 -9.69 -0.98
CA ILE A 429 -9.16 -10.86 -1.78
C ILE A 429 -8.36 -12.07 -1.36
N GLY A 430 -8.86 -13.26 -1.66
CA GLY A 430 -8.17 -14.52 -1.40
C GLY A 430 -7.75 -15.22 -2.69
N ILE A 431 -6.48 -15.58 -2.78
CA ILE A 431 -5.89 -16.33 -3.89
C ILE A 431 -4.96 -17.42 -3.37
N ASN A 432 -4.58 -18.36 -4.22
CA ASN A 432 -3.58 -19.34 -3.85
C ASN A 432 -2.14 -18.85 -4.11
N LYS A 433 -1.16 -19.56 -3.60
CA LYS A 433 0.26 -19.24 -3.76
C LYS A 433 0.69 -19.20 -5.24
N LYS A 434 0.17 -20.07 -6.07
CA LYS A 434 0.49 -20.13 -7.49
C LYS A 434 0.14 -18.83 -8.23
N ASN A 435 -1.01 -18.25 -7.92
CA ASN A 435 -1.40 -16.96 -8.46
C ASN A 435 -0.57 -15.80 -7.89
N ALA A 436 -0.21 -15.87 -6.62
CA ALA A 436 0.69 -14.88 -6.03
C ALA A 436 2.08 -14.91 -6.68
N ASP A 437 2.63 -16.07 -6.94
CA ASP A 437 3.92 -16.22 -7.65
C ASP A 437 3.88 -15.63 -9.06
N ARG A 438 2.75 -15.75 -9.73
CA ARG A 438 2.53 -15.16 -11.06
C ARG A 438 2.49 -13.64 -11.04
N LEU A 439 2.13 -13.03 -9.92
CA LEU A 439 2.05 -11.59 -9.70
C LEU A 439 3.43 -10.99 -9.34
N SER A 440 4.43 -11.18 -10.16
CA SER A 440 5.80 -10.68 -9.92
C SER A 440 6.42 -11.17 -8.61
N GLY A 441 6.12 -12.40 -8.22
CA GLY A 441 6.63 -12.98 -6.98
C GLY A 441 6.05 -12.33 -5.73
N ALA A 442 4.77 -11.95 -5.76
CA ALA A 442 4.07 -11.41 -4.60
C ALA A 442 4.06 -12.40 -3.43
N ASP A 443 4.09 -11.86 -2.25
CA ASP A 443 3.89 -12.61 -1.00
C ASP A 443 2.67 -12.07 -0.23
N PHE A 444 2.40 -12.66 0.92
CA PHE A 444 1.22 -12.34 1.72
C PHE A 444 1.54 -11.49 2.96
N ASP A 445 2.53 -10.63 2.85
CA ASP A 445 2.92 -9.73 3.96
C ASP A 445 2.23 -8.35 3.92
N GLY A 446 1.28 -8.18 3.04
CA GLY A 446 0.55 -6.93 2.79
C GLY A 446 0.62 -6.47 1.34
N ASP A 447 1.10 -7.30 0.44
CA ASP A 447 1.12 -7.02 -0.99
C ASP A 447 -0.30 -6.83 -1.51
N THR A 448 -0.43 -5.90 -2.42
CA THR A 448 -1.70 -5.47 -2.98
C THR A 448 -1.72 -5.60 -4.49
N VAL A 449 -2.90 -5.77 -5.02
CA VAL A 449 -3.16 -5.85 -6.45
C VAL A 449 -4.31 -4.95 -6.84
N MET A 450 -4.30 -4.50 -8.09
CA MET A 450 -5.48 -3.91 -8.70
C MET A 450 -6.36 -5.02 -9.23
N VAL A 451 -7.62 -5.02 -8.85
CA VAL A 451 -8.64 -5.97 -9.34
C VAL A 451 -9.52 -5.25 -10.35
N ILE A 452 -9.61 -5.79 -11.55
CA ILE A 452 -10.34 -5.17 -12.67
C ILE A 452 -11.33 -6.18 -13.23
N PRO A 453 -12.66 -5.93 -13.13
CA PRO A 453 -13.65 -6.71 -13.86
C PRO A 453 -13.43 -6.60 -15.36
N CYS A 454 -13.39 -7.73 -16.05
CA CYS A 454 -13.05 -7.77 -17.47
C CYS A 454 -13.65 -8.97 -18.19
N ASN A 455 -13.55 -8.97 -19.53
CA ASN A 455 -13.78 -10.11 -20.39
C ASN A 455 -15.19 -10.73 -20.34
N SER A 456 -16.15 -10.12 -19.65
CA SER A 456 -17.55 -10.55 -19.72
C SER A 456 -18.24 -9.97 -20.96
N THR A 457 -19.38 -10.53 -21.33
CA THR A 457 -20.21 -10.01 -22.44
C THR A 457 -20.70 -8.59 -22.19
N LYS A 458 -20.87 -8.21 -20.93
CA LYS A 458 -21.30 -6.88 -20.48
C LYS A 458 -20.15 -5.91 -20.23
N SER A 459 -18.92 -6.40 -20.12
CA SER A 459 -17.74 -5.56 -19.83
C SER A 459 -17.17 -4.98 -21.11
N LYS A 460 -16.98 -3.67 -21.12
CA LYS A 460 -16.23 -2.97 -22.18
C LYS A 460 -14.72 -3.13 -22.05
N VAL A 461 -14.25 -3.62 -20.90
CA VAL A 461 -12.82 -3.82 -20.63
C VAL A 461 -12.43 -5.23 -21.06
N LYS A 462 -11.43 -5.30 -21.93
CA LYS A 462 -10.83 -6.56 -22.39
C LYS A 462 -9.39 -6.62 -21.96
N ILE A 463 -9.02 -7.67 -21.24
CA ILE A 463 -7.67 -7.89 -20.76
C ILE A 463 -7.15 -9.20 -21.30
N THR A 464 -5.98 -9.15 -21.92
CA THR A 464 -5.30 -10.33 -22.44
C THR A 464 -4.29 -10.82 -21.41
N SER A 465 -4.28 -12.12 -21.20
CA SER A 465 -3.29 -12.82 -20.40
C SER A 465 -2.58 -13.85 -21.25
N THR A 466 -1.32 -14.06 -20.99
CA THR A 466 -0.53 -15.13 -21.61
C THR A 466 -0.02 -16.09 -20.54
N SER A 467 0.42 -17.26 -20.95
CA SER A 467 1.02 -18.22 -20.01
C SER A 467 2.24 -17.61 -19.31
N PRO A 468 2.52 -18.00 -18.05
CA PRO A 468 3.73 -17.59 -17.36
C PRO A 468 4.99 -17.90 -18.18
N LEU A 469 5.99 -17.01 -18.11
CA LEU A 469 7.26 -17.22 -18.80
C LEU A 469 8.04 -18.37 -18.15
N LYS A 470 8.57 -19.26 -18.98
CA LYS A 470 9.50 -20.29 -18.53
C LYS A 470 10.83 -19.65 -18.14
N GLY A 471 11.50 -20.23 -17.13
CA GLY A 471 12.80 -19.75 -16.67
C GLY A 471 12.77 -18.67 -15.59
N LEU A 472 11.58 -18.29 -15.11
CA LEU A 472 11.44 -17.46 -13.91
C LEU A 472 11.24 -18.29 -12.64
N GLU A 473 10.86 -19.54 -12.77
CA GLU A 473 10.67 -20.46 -11.64
C GLU A 473 12.01 -20.68 -10.90
N GLY A 474 11.98 -20.49 -9.58
CA GLY A 474 13.18 -20.68 -8.75
C GLY A 474 14.29 -19.63 -8.97
N PHE A 475 14.02 -18.57 -9.73
CA PHE A 475 14.99 -17.50 -9.91
C PHE A 475 15.13 -16.69 -8.62
N ASP A 476 16.31 -16.77 -7.99
CA ASP A 476 16.68 -15.94 -6.86
C ASP A 476 17.60 -14.80 -7.31
N THR A 477 17.17 -13.56 -7.06
CA THR A 477 17.91 -12.37 -7.48
C THR A 477 19.25 -12.23 -6.76
N LYS A 478 19.33 -12.67 -5.50
CA LYS A 478 20.56 -12.61 -4.71
C LYS A 478 21.58 -13.62 -5.21
N ASP A 479 21.14 -14.84 -5.53
CA ASP A 479 22.03 -15.89 -6.05
C ASP A 479 22.52 -15.55 -7.46
N ALA A 480 21.66 -15.01 -8.29
CA ALA A 480 21.99 -14.71 -9.69
C ALA A 480 22.85 -13.44 -9.86
N TYR A 481 22.63 -12.43 -9.04
CA TYR A 481 23.26 -11.11 -9.15
C TYR A 481 23.85 -10.62 -7.84
N GLY A 482 23.71 -11.39 -6.77
CA GLY A 482 24.28 -11.09 -5.47
C GLY A 482 25.78 -10.91 -5.54
N GLY A 483 26.26 -9.91 -4.85
CA GLY A 483 27.67 -9.64 -4.66
C GLY A 483 28.01 -9.63 -3.19
N THR A 484 29.25 -9.29 -2.87
CA THR A 484 29.71 -9.10 -1.50
C THR A 484 29.36 -7.68 -1.05
N VAL A 485 28.75 -7.55 0.11
CA VAL A 485 28.52 -6.26 0.76
C VAL A 485 29.68 -5.96 1.69
N LYS A 486 30.31 -4.78 1.52
CA LYS A 486 31.35 -4.28 2.43
C LYS A 486 30.92 -2.92 2.96
N LYS A 487 30.99 -2.72 4.27
CA LYS A 487 30.77 -1.41 4.91
C LYS A 487 32.04 -0.59 4.86
N ASP A 488 31.92 0.69 4.51
CA ASP A 488 33.03 1.65 4.65
C ASP A 488 33.18 2.14 6.10
N ALA A 489 34.14 3.05 6.31
CA ALA A 489 34.42 3.63 7.62
C ALA A 489 33.24 4.44 8.19
N ASP A 490 32.33 4.94 7.33
CA ASP A 490 31.14 5.70 7.69
C ASP A 490 29.89 4.82 7.87
N GLY A 491 30.05 3.47 7.77
CA GLY A 491 28.96 2.51 7.91
C GLY A 491 28.06 2.38 6.68
N VAL A 492 28.47 2.94 5.54
CA VAL A 492 27.74 2.86 4.28
C VAL A 492 28.04 1.55 3.55
N ASP A 493 26.99 0.86 3.12
CA ASP A 493 27.12 -0.40 2.38
C ASP A 493 27.58 -0.16 0.94
N HIS A 494 28.66 -0.84 0.55
CA HIS A 494 29.17 -0.90 -0.81
C HIS A 494 29.02 -2.33 -1.34
N TYR A 495 28.58 -2.46 -2.57
CA TYR A 495 28.27 -3.74 -3.19
C TYR A 495 29.29 -4.06 -4.29
N TYR A 496 29.90 -5.23 -4.21
CA TYR A 496 30.91 -5.69 -5.16
C TYR A 496 30.51 -7.00 -5.82
N ARG A 497 30.71 -7.08 -7.14
CA ARG A 497 30.61 -8.31 -7.91
C ARG A 497 31.74 -8.38 -8.91
N ASN A 498 32.44 -9.53 -8.98
CA ASN A 498 33.57 -9.73 -9.86
C ASN A 498 34.64 -8.60 -9.75
N GLY A 499 34.88 -8.12 -8.53
CA GLY A 499 35.84 -7.06 -8.24
C GLY A 499 35.42 -5.64 -8.64
N LYS A 500 34.22 -5.47 -9.18
CA LYS A 500 33.66 -4.14 -9.54
C LYS A 500 32.62 -3.70 -8.51
N GLU A 501 32.66 -2.42 -8.12
CA GLU A 501 31.66 -1.80 -7.26
C GLU A 501 30.42 -1.45 -8.06
N TYR A 502 29.25 -1.81 -7.51
CA TYR A 502 27.94 -1.45 -8.03
C TYR A 502 27.36 -0.29 -7.22
N LYS A 503 26.97 0.78 -7.87
CA LYS A 503 26.32 1.90 -7.22
C LYS A 503 24.84 1.58 -6.95
N ILE A 504 24.37 1.98 -5.76
CA ILE A 504 22.94 1.90 -5.43
C ILE A 504 22.16 2.78 -6.41
N MET A 505 21.11 2.20 -6.98
CA MET A 505 20.25 2.90 -7.91
C MET A 505 19.47 4.01 -7.18
N ARG A 506 19.64 5.25 -7.61
CA ARG A 506 18.97 6.40 -6.98
C ARG A 506 17.55 6.62 -7.48
N ASN A 507 17.19 6.06 -8.62
CA ASN A 507 15.92 6.29 -9.29
C ASN A 507 15.31 4.98 -9.82
N THR A 508 14.92 4.11 -8.89
CA THR A 508 14.37 2.77 -9.18
C THR A 508 13.13 2.82 -10.08
N GLN A 509 12.26 3.82 -9.88
CA GLN A 509 11.03 3.95 -10.69
C GLN A 509 11.33 4.30 -12.15
N THR A 510 12.28 5.21 -12.41
CA THR A 510 12.68 5.55 -13.77
C THR A 510 13.32 4.36 -14.49
N GLU A 511 14.21 3.64 -13.81
CA GLU A 511 14.85 2.44 -14.39
C GLU A 511 13.85 1.31 -14.62
N MET A 512 12.90 1.12 -13.72
CA MET A 512 11.78 0.19 -13.92
C MET A 512 10.92 0.58 -15.11
N GLY A 513 10.66 1.86 -15.30
CA GLY A 513 9.98 2.39 -16.46
C GLY A 513 10.70 2.03 -17.76
N LYS A 514 12.02 2.24 -17.82
CA LYS A 514 12.85 1.89 -18.99
C LYS A 514 12.81 0.39 -19.30
N VAL A 515 12.91 -0.46 -18.28
CA VAL A 515 12.88 -1.92 -18.44
C VAL A 515 11.48 -2.38 -18.89
N SER A 516 10.42 -1.82 -18.33
CA SER A 516 9.03 -2.13 -18.74
C SER A 516 8.79 -1.74 -20.19
N ASN A 517 9.28 -0.58 -20.64
CA ASN A 517 9.25 -0.18 -22.04
C ASN A 517 10.01 -1.15 -22.93
N LEU A 518 11.21 -1.55 -22.53
CA LEU A 518 12.01 -2.51 -23.27
C LEU A 518 11.26 -3.85 -23.43
N ILE A 519 10.66 -4.36 -22.36
CA ILE A 519 9.87 -5.60 -22.41
C ILE A 519 8.66 -5.45 -23.34
N THR A 520 7.99 -4.29 -23.32
CA THR A 520 6.88 -3.98 -24.22
C THR A 520 7.35 -3.99 -25.69
N ASP A 521 8.43 -3.28 -25.98
CA ASP A 521 8.99 -3.23 -27.33
C ASP A 521 9.45 -4.61 -27.83
N MET A 522 10.12 -5.37 -26.96
CA MET A 522 10.54 -6.74 -27.27
C MET A 522 9.33 -7.64 -27.58
N THR A 523 8.28 -7.53 -26.78
CA THR A 523 7.04 -8.30 -26.98
C THR A 523 6.39 -7.95 -28.32
N LEU A 524 6.29 -6.67 -28.64
CA LEU A 524 5.70 -6.18 -29.90
C LEU A 524 6.54 -6.55 -31.13
N LYS A 525 7.84 -6.65 -30.97
CA LYS A 525 8.78 -7.06 -32.04
C LYS A 525 8.93 -8.57 -32.18
N GLY A 526 8.19 -9.35 -31.39
CA GLY A 526 8.17 -10.80 -31.48
C GLY A 526 9.35 -11.51 -30.83
N ALA A 527 9.90 -10.94 -29.74
CA ALA A 527 10.95 -11.56 -28.96
C ALA A 527 10.53 -12.95 -28.45
N THR A 528 11.49 -13.84 -28.36
CA THR A 528 11.30 -15.20 -27.82
C THR A 528 10.99 -15.16 -26.32
N GLN A 529 10.40 -16.25 -25.80
CA GLN A 529 10.15 -16.36 -24.35
C GLN A 529 11.44 -16.28 -23.53
N ASP A 530 12.55 -16.84 -24.01
CA ASP A 530 13.85 -16.78 -23.33
C ASP A 530 14.41 -15.36 -23.27
N GLU A 531 14.25 -14.57 -24.32
CA GLU A 531 14.65 -13.17 -24.35
C GLU A 531 13.82 -12.34 -23.40
N LEU A 532 12.48 -12.54 -23.39
CA LEU A 532 11.60 -11.89 -22.44
C LEU A 532 11.90 -12.29 -20.99
N ALA A 533 12.17 -13.57 -20.73
CA ALA A 533 12.53 -14.05 -19.40
C ALA A 533 13.85 -13.43 -18.90
N ARG A 534 14.83 -13.23 -19.77
CA ARG A 534 16.08 -12.51 -19.42
C ARG A 534 15.81 -11.05 -19.05
N ALA A 535 14.97 -10.36 -19.82
CA ALA A 535 14.60 -8.98 -19.53
C ALA A 535 13.82 -8.86 -18.20
N VAL A 536 12.88 -9.78 -17.93
CA VAL A 536 12.12 -9.83 -16.68
C VAL A 536 13.02 -10.15 -15.49
N ARG A 537 13.94 -11.10 -15.62
CA ARG A 537 14.93 -11.36 -14.56
C ARG A 537 15.76 -10.13 -14.23
N HIS A 538 16.17 -9.38 -15.25
CA HIS A 538 16.86 -8.11 -15.04
C HIS A 538 15.97 -7.09 -14.30
N SER A 539 14.70 -6.98 -14.64
CA SER A 539 13.75 -6.11 -13.93
C SER A 539 13.59 -6.49 -12.45
N MET A 540 13.53 -7.79 -12.16
CA MET A 540 13.48 -8.28 -10.77
C MET A 540 14.72 -7.89 -9.97
N VAL A 541 15.90 -7.91 -10.59
CA VAL A 541 17.15 -7.44 -9.97
C VAL A 541 17.08 -5.94 -9.67
N VAL A 542 16.61 -5.15 -10.62
CA VAL A 542 16.43 -3.69 -10.45
C VAL A 542 15.49 -3.37 -9.30
N ILE A 543 14.39 -4.10 -9.16
CA ILE A 543 13.41 -3.91 -8.08
C ILE A 543 13.97 -4.36 -6.72
N CYS A 544 14.54 -5.57 -6.66
CA CYS A 544 14.85 -6.23 -5.38
C CYS A 544 16.21 -5.84 -4.81
N LEU A 545 17.20 -5.56 -5.66
CA LEU A 545 18.57 -5.29 -5.24
C LEU A 545 18.98 -3.82 -5.30
N LEU A 546 18.17 -2.97 -5.89
CA LEU A 546 18.45 -1.53 -6.03
C LEU A 546 19.81 -1.22 -6.69
N TYR A 547 20.32 -2.13 -7.54
CA TYR A 547 21.61 -1.97 -8.22
C TYR A 547 21.46 -1.51 -9.66
N THR A 548 22.42 -0.72 -10.13
CA THR A 548 22.60 -0.47 -11.55
C THR A 548 23.40 -1.60 -12.17
N SER A 549 22.94 -2.18 -13.28
CA SER A 549 23.82 -2.90 -14.20
C SER A 549 24.90 -1.93 -14.70
N PRO A 550 26.14 -2.38 -14.86
CA PRO A 550 27.15 -1.56 -15.54
C PRO A 550 26.60 -1.16 -16.92
N SER A 551 26.58 0.14 -17.20
CA SER A 551 26.20 0.63 -18.51
C SER A 551 27.18 0.04 -19.55
N PRO A 552 26.70 -0.34 -20.75
CA PRO A 552 27.58 -0.73 -21.85
C PRO A 552 28.63 0.35 -22.19
N ARG A 553 28.40 1.61 -21.81
CA ARG A 553 29.36 2.70 -21.97
C ARG A 553 30.53 2.64 -21.00
N ASP A 554 30.38 1.97 -19.86
CA ASP A 554 31.48 1.84 -18.90
C ASP A 554 32.44 0.69 -19.23
N SER A 555 32.11 -0.12 -20.25
CA SER A 555 32.97 -1.23 -20.72
C SER A 555 33.93 -0.83 -21.86
N THR A 556 33.92 0.41 -22.31
CA THR A 556 34.77 0.89 -23.41
C THR A 556 35.86 1.86 -22.98
N SER A 557 36.11 2.02 -21.69
CA SER A 557 37.28 2.76 -21.18
C SER A 557 38.22 1.83 -20.42
N SER A 558 38.99 1.08 -21.16
CA SER A 558 40.27 0.50 -20.74
C SER A 558 41.24 0.58 -21.87
#